data_c397388c63a860112258c32946c38ad8
#
_entry.id   c397388c63a860112258c32946c38ad8
#
_cell.length_a   1.000
_cell.length_b   1.000
_cell.length_c   1.000
_cell.angle_alpha   90.00
_cell.angle_beta   90.00
_cell.angle_gamma   90.00
#
_symmetry.space_group_name_H-M   'P 1'
#
loop_
_entity.id
_entity.type
_entity.pdbx_description
1 polymer ?
#
loop_
_entity_poly.entity_id
_entity_poly.type
_entity_poly.pdbx_seq_one_letter_code
_entity_poly.pdbx_strand_id
1 'polypeptide(L)'
;IKGKYWHIKIEDTVMPKLGFGPMAKPFQKPYPEVAISAMTPNSGSARQAGMQGWGFVSANFIQACWAKSHWEQYVIGCEKAGRAPDRNKWRVARSILVTDTDDEAEAYLASEGNSHAWYYDFVLDDMRTYNILPVLKHDPSMADEEVTLKYCMDTMIISGSPKSVLDQLVALVDYLGGPFGTLLQGFKEWDDPALHQKSMRLLA
;
A
#
# COMPACT_ATOMS: atom_id res chain seq x y z
N ILE A 1 16.12 -7.51 36.89
CA ILE A 1 15.25 -8.64 37.19
C ILE A 1 16.14 -9.84 37.59
N LYS A 2 15.94 -10.35 38.80
CA LYS A 2 16.63 -11.55 39.26
C LYS A 2 15.64 -12.73 39.17
N GLY A 3 15.89 -13.64 38.28
CA GLY A 3 15.12 -14.88 38.14
C GLY A 3 15.90 -16.10 38.64
N LYS A 4 15.25 -17.24 38.73
CA LYS A 4 15.87 -18.51 39.18
C LYS A 4 17.02 -18.94 38.26
N TYR A 5 16.89 -18.73 36.96
CA TYR A 5 17.85 -19.20 35.95
C TYR A 5 18.55 -18.05 35.21
N TRP A 6 17.96 -16.84 35.20
CA TRP A 6 18.43 -15.69 34.43
C TRP A 6 18.44 -14.43 35.27
N HIS A 7 19.52 -13.68 35.14
CA HIS A 7 19.61 -12.32 35.71
C HIS A 7 19.64 -11.36 34.54
N ILE A 8 18.64 -10.46 34.46
CA ILE A 8 18.57 -9.42 33.43
C ILE A 8 18.88 -8.09 34.11
N LYS A 9 19.92 -7.44 33.64
CA LYS A 9 20.26 -6.06 34.02
C LYS A 9 20.22 -5.22 32.76
N ILE A 10 19.43 -4.16 32.77
CA ILE A 10 19.39 -3.18 31.67
C ILE A 10 20.26 -2.03 32.11
N GLU A 11 21.33 -1.79 31.37
CA GLU A 11 22.24 -0.66 31.55
C GLU A 11 22.02 0.29 30.35
N ASP A 12 22.35 1.58 30.54
CA ASP A 12 22.24 2.60 29.49
C ASP A 12 20.85 2.72 28.87
N THR A 13 19.83 2.98 29.69
CA THR A 13 18.47 3.17 29.20
C THR A 13 18.37 4.43 28.34
N VAL A 14 17.76 4.29 27.15
CA VAL A 14 17.51 5.41 26.21
C VAL A 14 16.47 6.38 26.81
N MET A 15 15.50 5.86 27.55
CA MET A 15 14.49 6.63 28.28
C MET A 15 14.40 6.15 29.72
N PRO A 16 15.25 6.64 30.61
CA PRO A 16 15.33 6.14 31.99
C PRO A 16 14.01 6.20 32.78
N LYS A 17 13.19 7.23 32.54
CA LYS A 17 11.88 7.37 33.21
C LYS A 17 10.88 6.27 32.82
N LEU A 18 11.03 5.69 31.65
CA LEU A 18 10.16 4.62 31.14
C LEU A 18 10.82 3.24 31.22
N GLY A 19 12.09 3.18 31.60
CA GLY A 19 12.84 1.94 31.72
C GLY A 19 13.16 1.26 30.37
N PHE A 20 13.11 2.00 29.25
CA PHE A 20 13.48 1.46 27.96
C PHE A 20 15.00 1.26 27.86
N GLY A 21 15.39 0.02 27.59
CA GLY A 21 16.78 -0.37 27.36
C GLY A 21 17.35 0.16 26.06
N PRO A 22 18.63 -0.08 25.78
CA PRO A 22 19.25 0.26 24.51
C PRO A 22 18.57 -0.49 23.37
N MET A 23 18.23 0.24 22.32
CA MET A 23 17.75 -0.35 21.06
C MET A 23 18.91 -0.97 20.30
N ALA A 24 18.70 -2.14 19.72
CA ALA A 24 19.66 -2.72 18.79
C ALA A 24 19.93 -1.75 17.64
N LYS A 25 21.20 -1.50 17.34
CA LYS A 25 21.59 -0.66 16.21
C LYS A 25 21.60 -1.50 14.93
N PRO A 26 21.18 -0.94 13.77
CA PRO A 26 21.25 -1.66 12.52
C PRO A 26 22.71 -2.00 12.17
N PHE A 27 22.89 -3.18 11.55
CA PHE A 27 24.20 -3.60 11.02
C PHE A 27 24.64 -2.70 9.86
N GLN A 28 23.70 -2.34 8.98
CA GLN A 28 23.94 -1.45 7.84
C GLN A 28 24.19 -0.02 8.30
N LYS A 29 25.09 0.67 7.58
CA LYS A 29 25.45 2.07 7.86
C LYS A 29 25.03 2.97 6.70
N PRO A 30 24.46 4.15 6.98
CA PRO A 30 24.11 4.69 8.33
C PRO A 30 22.90 3.98 8.95
N TYR A 31 22.03 3.33 8.16
CA TYR A 31 20.82 2.54 8.50
C TYR A 31 20.38 1.75 7.27
N PRO A 32 19.53 0.72 7.40
CA PRO A 32 18.94 0.02 6.25
C PRO A 32 18.08 0.97 5.42
N GLU A 33 17.79 0.59 4.16
CA GLU A 33 16.86 1.35 3.33
C GLU A 33 15.52 1.51 4.03
N VAL A 34 15.01 2.73 4.05
CA VAL A 34 13.73 3.08 4.67
C VAL A 34 12.69 3.33 3.58
N ALA A 35 11.51 2.77 3.74
CA ALA A 35 10.32 3.14 2.99
C ALA A 35 9.18 3.46 3.96
N ILE A 36 8.41 4.50 3.66
CA ILE A 36 7.29 4.97 4.49
C ILE A 36 5.98 4.86 3.73
N SER A 37 4.88 4.51 4.40
CA SER A 37 3.57 4.42 3.79
C SER A 37 2.97 5.80 3.51
N ALA A 38 2.38 5.95 2.32
CA ALA A 38 1.55 7.07 1.91
C ALA A 38 0.11 6.56 1.70
N MET A 39 -0.83 7.02 2.54
CA MET A 39 -2.19 6.47 2.62
C MET A 39 -3.29 7.52 2.43
N THR A 40 -2.94 8.80 2.49
CA THR A 40 -3.92 9.89 2.41
C THR A 40 -3.67 10.77 1.19
N PRO A 41 -4.69 11.45 0.65
CA PRO A 41 -4.50 12.46 -0.38
C PRO A 41 -3.39 13.46 -0.01
N ASN A 42 -2.55 13.82 -0.96
CA ASN A 42 -1.45 14.78 -0.76
C ASN A 42 -0.54 14.43 0.44
N SER A 43 -0.18 13.17 0.57
CA SER A 43 0.47 12.59 1.74
C SER A 43 1.71 13.35 2.22
N GLY A 44 1.68 13.80 3.47
CA GLY A 44 2.84 14.38 4.15
C GLY A 44 3.99 13.39 4.33
N SER A 45 3.68 12.08 4.45
CA SER A 45 4.69 11.01 4.51
C SER A 45 5.48 10.92 3.20
N ALA A 46 4.82 11.01 2.04
CA ALA A 46 5.51 11.01 0.75
C ALA A 46 6.45 12.23 0.63
N ARG A 47 6.01 13.40 1.09
CA ARG A 47 6.86 14.60 1.14
C ARG A 47 8.06 14.40 2.05
N GLN A 48 7.84 13.83 3.23
CA GLN A 48 8.92 13.53 4.17
C GLN A 48 9.92 12.53 3.58
N ALA A 49 9.44 11.50 2.86
CA ALA A 49 10.30 10.57 2.15
C ALA A 49 11.23 11.29 1.16
N GLY A 50 10.69 12.22 0.37
CA GLY A 50 11.49 13.05 -0.54
C GLY A 50 12.55 13.89 0.18
N MET A 51 12.17 14.53 1.28
CA MET A 51 13.12 15.31 2.09
C MET A 51 14.26 14.47 2.66
N GLN A 52 14.00 13.23 3.06
CA GLN A 52 14.98 12.32 3.65
C GLN A 52 15.74 11.47 2.63
N GLY A 53 15.29 11.42 1.37
CA GLY A 53 15.82 10.51 0.36
C GLY A 53 15.41 9.05 0.58
N TRP A 54 14.31 8.82 1.30
CA TRP A 54 13.72 7.51 1.52
C TRP A 54 12.85 7.05 0.36
N GLY A 55 12.50 5.76 0.36
CA GLY A 55 11.42 5.26 -0.47
C GLY A 55 10.06 5.51 0.15
N PHE A 56 9.00 5.34 -0.64
CA PHE A 56 7.63 5.39 -0.14
C PHE A 56 6.73 4.40 -0.87
N VAL A 57 5.62 4.04 -0.23
CA VAL A 57 4.64 3.08 -0.73
C VAL A 57 3.28 3.75 -0.79
N SER A 58 2.69 3.83 -1.98
CA SER A 58 1.27 4.16 -2.13
C SER A 58 0.45 2.91 -1.81
N ALA A 59 -0.43 3.00 -0.80
CA ALA A 59 -1.20 1.86 -0.29
C ALA A 59 -2.15 1.27 -1.34
N ASN A 60 -2.53 -0.01 -1.17
CA ASN A 60 -3.37 -0.73 -2.13
C ASN A 60 -4.86 -0.38 -2.06
N PHE A 61 -5.31 0.22 -0.97
CA PHE A 61 -6.70 0.61 -0.74
C PHE A 61 -7.00 2.08 -1.06
N ILE A 62 -6.11 2.78 -1.75
CA ILE A 62 -6.34 4.16 -2.18
C ILE A 62 -6.59 4.24 -3.68
N GLN A 63 -7.34 5.24 -4.09
CA GLN A 63 -7.58 5.52 -5.50
C GLN A 63 -6.28 5.91 -6.24
N ALA A 64 -6.23 5.66 -7.54
CA ALA A 64 -5.06 5.98 -8.38
C ALA A 64 -4.74 7.49 -8.38
N CYS A 65 -5.76 8.34 -8.31
CA CYS A 65 -5.58 9.80 -8.23
C CYS A 65 -4.75 10.21 -6.99
N TRP A 66 -4.93 9.54 -5.86
CA TRP A 66 -4.14 9.83 -4.66
C TRP A 66 -2.72 9.29 -4.76
N ALA A 67 -2.52 8.13 -5.40
CA ALA A 67 -1.17 7.64 -5.69
C ALA A 67 -0.38 8.64 -6.55
N LYS A 68 -1.03 9.28 -7.55
CA LYS A 68 -0.42 10.36 -8.33
C LYS A 68 -0.01 11.55 -7.46
N SER A 69 -0.89 11.99 -6.55
CA SER A 69 -0.59 13.08 -5.61
C SER A 69 0.59 12.76 -4.68
N HIS A 70 0.82 11.48 -4.35
CA HIS A 70 1.97 11.06 -3.54
C HIS A 70 3.29 11.31 -4.27
N TRP A 71 3.36 11.04 -5.58
CA TRP A 71 4.53 11.37 -6.38
C TRP A 71 4.80 12.88 -6.39
N GLU A 72 3.76 13.69 -6.57
CA GLU A 72 3.87 15.15 -6.54
C GLU A 72 4.42 15.64 -5.19
N GLN A 73 3.91 15.10 -4.08
CA GLN A 73 4.41 15.43 -2.75
C GLN A 73 5.85 14.97 -2.52
N TYR A 74 6.24 13.81 -3.06
CA TYR A 74 7.62 13.33 -3.00
C TYR A 74 8.57 14.28 -3.75
N VAL A 75 8.19 14.72 -4.95
CA VAL A 75 8.95 15.71 -5.74
C VAL A 75 9.15 17.01 -4.95
N ILE A 76 8.07 17.57 -4.37
CA ILE A 76 8.15 18.76 -3.50
C ILE A 76 9.12 18.55 -2.33
N GLY A 77 9.11 17.35 -1.73
CA GLY A 77 10.04 16.99 -0.67
C GLY A 77 11.49 16.95 -1.13
N CYS A 78 11.75 16.36 -2.28
CA CYS A 78 13.08 16.30 -2.90
C CYS A 78 13.62 17.71 -3.21
N GLU A 79 12.81 18.55 -3.84
CA GLU A 79 13.18 19.93 -4.18
C GLU A 79 13.57 20.74 -2.94
N LYS A 80 12.79 20.63 -1.85
CA LYS A 80 13.10 21.30 -0.58
C LYS A 80 14.43 20.86 0.04
N ALA A 81 14.86 19.64 -0.24
CA ALA A 81 16.11 19.09 0.26
C ALA A 81 17.26 19.17 -0.75
N GLY A 82 17.04 19.80 -1.91
CA GLY A 82 18.04 19.88 -2.99
C GLY A 82 18.40 18.52 -3.60
N ARG A 83 17.43 17.58 -3.66
CA ARG A 83 17.60 16.23 -4.19
C ARG A 83 16.87 16.09 -5.53
N ALA A 84 17.42 15.28 -6.43
CA ALA A 84 16.71 14.87 -7.63
C ALA A 84 15.63 13.80 -7.25
N PRO A 85 14.39 13.91 -7.74
CA PRO A 85 13.39 12.88 -7.57
C PRO A 85 13.79 11.59 -8.29
N ASP A 86 13.55 10.42 -7.65
CA ASP A 86 13.86 9.11 -8.20
C ASP A 86 12.63 8.22 -8.15
N ARG A 87 12.07 7.87 -9.32
CA ARG A 87 10.90 6.99 -9.42
C ARG A 87 11.16 5.57 -8.94
N ASN A 88 12.40 5.10 -8.89
CA ASN A 88 12.76 3.81 -8.31
C ASN A 88 12.51 3.75 -6.79
N LYS A 89 12.38 4.88 -6.12
CA LYS A 89 12.01 4.98 -4.71
C LYS A 89 10.51 4.84 -4.46
N TRP A 90 9.70 4.86 -5.51
CA TRP A 90 8.25 4.76 -5.42
C TRP A 90 7.77 3.33 -5.61
N ARG A 91 7.07 2.81 -4.62
CA ARG A 91 6.38 1.53 -4.65
C ARG A 91 4.88 1.77 -4.72
N VAL A 92 4.21 1.14 -5.65
CA VAL A 92 2.75 1.24 -5.80
C VAL A 92 2.13 -0.11 -5.48
N ALA A 93 1.30 -0.16 -4.44
CA ALA A 93 0.58 -1.37 -4.06
C ALA A 93 -0.80 -1.40 -4.72
N ARG A 94 -1.21 -2.57 -5.23
CA ARG A 94 -2.53 -2.82 -5.81
C ARG A 94 -3.04 -4.21 -5.42
N SER A 95 -4.35 -4.34 -5.27
CA SER A 95 -4.99 -5.65 -5.26
C SER A 95 -5.08 -6.14 -6.70
N ILE A 96 -4.50 -7.30 -6.99
CA ILE A 96 -4.43 -7.84 -8.36
C ILE A 96 -4.89 -9.29 -8.32
N LEU A 97 -5.81 -9.64 -9.23
CA LEU A 97 -6.28 -11.00 -9.46
C LEU A 97 -6.15 -11.33 -10.94
N VAL A 98 -5.25 -12.24 -11.30
CA VAL A 98 -5.07 -12.73 -12.66
C VAL A 98 -5.65 -14.15 -12.77
N THR A 99 -6.51 -14.36 -13.73
CA THR A 99 -7.16 -15.64 -14.02
C THR A 99 -6.94 -16.01 -15.48
N ASP A 100 -7.36 -17.20 -15.92
CA ASP A 100 -7.21 -17.57 -17.33
C ASP A 100 -8.08 -16.71 -18.26
N THR A 101 -9.27 -16.30 -17.78
CA THR A 101 -10.23 -15.49 -18.52
C THR A 101 -10.80 -14.35 -17.66
N ASP A 102 -11.34 -13.32 -18.29
CA ASP A 102 -12.00 -12.21 -17.59
C ASP A 102 -13.26 -12.71 -16.86
N ASP A 103 -14.02 -13.64 -17.46
CA ASP A 103 -15.23 -14.23 -16.85
C ASP A 103 -14.91 -14.98 -15.55
N GLU A 104 -13.76 -15.67 -15.46
CA GLU A 104 -13.31 -16.36 -14.26
C GLU A 104 -13.02 -15.36 -13.12
N ALA A 105 -12.40 -14.24 -13.44
CA ALA A 105 -12.15 -13.17 -12.47
C ALA A 105 -13.45 -12.53 -11.98
N GLU A 106 -14.35 -12.21 -12.92
CA GLU A 106 -15.66 -11.62 -12.60
C GLU A 106 -16.49 -12.56 -11.73
N ALA A 107 -16.57 -13.84 -12.10
CA ALA A 107 -17.30 -14.85 -11.33
C ALA A 107 -16.77 -15.01 -9.91
N TYR A 108 -15.43 -15.02 -9.74
CA TYR A 108 -14.83 -15.07 -8.40
C TYR A 108 -15.13 -13.80 -7.59
N LEU A 109 -14.94 -12.62 -8.16
CA LEU A 109 -15.19 -11.36 -7.44
C LEU A 109 -16.68 -11.13 -7.12
N ALA A 110 -17.59 -11.74 -7.88
CA ALA A 110 -19.02 -11.73 -7.60
C ALA A 110 -19.45 -12.81 -6.58
N SER A 111 -18.58 -13.78 -6.27
CA SER A 111 -18.91 -14.86 -5.35
C SER A 111 -19.04 -14.36 -3.92
N GLU A 112 -19.96 -14.96 -3.16
CA GLU A 112 -20.17 -14.65 -1.75
C GLU A 112 -18.94 -15.08 -0.93
N GLY A 113 -18.49 -14.21 -0.02
CA GLY A 113 -17.42 -14.53 0.93
C GLY A 113 -16.00 -14.55 0.35
N ASN A 114 -15.80 -14.08 -0.91
CA ASN A 114 -14.45 -13.99 -1.45
C ASN A 114 -13.56 -13.03 -0.62
N SER A 115 -12.28 -13.30 -0.57
CA SER A 115 -11.33 -12.58 0.29
C SER A 115 -11.15 -11.11 -0.07
N HIS A 116 -11.35 -10.73 -1.33
CA HIS A 116 -11.29 -9.33 -1.75
C HIS A 116 -12.50 -8.55 -1.22
N ALA A 117 -13.71 -9.12 -1.32
CA ALA A 117 -14.92 -8.51 -0.77
C ALA A 117 -14.80 -8.32 0.75
N TRP A 118 -14.36 -9.37 1.46
CA TRP A 118 -14.11 -9.26 2.91
C TRP A 118 -13.12 -8.17 3.27
N TYR A 119 -12.01 -8.08 2.53
CA TYR A 119 -10.99 -7.07 2.79
C TYR A 119 -11.50 -5.64 2.55
N TYR A 120 -12.20 -5.40 1.44
CA TYR A 120 -12.71 -4.06 1.14
C TYR A 120 -13.90 -3.66 2.00
N ASP A 121 -14.70 -4.62 2.46
CA ASP A 121 -15.75 -4.39 3.45
C ASP A 121 -15.12 -3.93 4.79
N PHE A 122 -14.11 -4.66 5.26
CA PHE A 122 -13.32 -4.26 6.43
C PHE A 122 -12.70 -2.86 6.28
N VAL A 123 -12.06 -2.58 5.15
CA VAL A 123 -11.45 -1.25 4.89
C VAL A 123 -12.52 -0.16 4.87
N LEU A 124 -13.67 -0.42 4.26
CA LEU A 124 -14.77 0.54 4.18
C LEU A 124 -15.33 0.88 5.58
N ASP A 125 -15.54 -0.13 6.41
CA ASP A 125 -16.00 0.05 7.79
C ASP A 125 -14.98 0.81 8.64
N ASP A 126 -13.69 0.49 8.48
CA ASP A 126 -12.60 1.17 9.18
C ASP A 126 -12.53 2.65 8.79
N MET A 127 -12.59 2.96 7.48
CA MET A 127 -12.57 4.33 6.97
C MET A 127 -13.80 5.14 7.42
N ARG A 128 -14.98 4.52 7.53
CA ARG A 128 -16.18 5.14 8.09
C ARG A 128 -16.03 5.42 9.57
N THR A 129 -15.57 4.42 10.32
CA THR A 129 -15.38 4.51 11.79
C THR A 129 -14.45 5.66 12.17
N TYR A 130 -13.37 5.87 11.42
CA TYR A 130 -12.38 6.90 11.70
C TYR A 130 -12.61 8.22 10.96
N ASN A 131 -13.74 8.39 10.25
CA ASN A 131 -14.06 9.60 9.48
C ASN A 131 -13.01 9.95 8.40
N ILE A 132 -12.43 8.94 7.76
CA ILE A 132 -11.44 9.10 6.69
C ILE A 132 -11.90 8.50 5.35
N LEU A 133 -13.21 8.33 5.18
CA LEU A 133 -13.83 7.83 3.96
C LEU A 133 -13.39 8.55 2.66
N PRO A 134 -13.04 9.87 2.66
CA PRO A 134 -12.54 10.53 1.46
C PRO A 134 -11.30 9.88 0.82
N VAL A 135 -10.55 9.07 1.55
CA VAL A 135 -9.40 8.31 1.02
C VAL A 135 -9.84 7.32 -0.08
N LEU A 136 -11.05 6.77 0.04
CA LEU A 136 -11.60 5.80 -0.91
C LEU A 136 -12.26 6.46 -2.12
N LYS A 137 -12.56 7.75 -2.08
CA LYS A 137 -13.20 8.48 -3.19
C LYS A 137 -12.19 8.80 -4.29
N HIS A 138 -12.58 8.65 -5.54
CA HIS A 138 -11.78 9.16 -6.66
C HIS A 138 -12.02 10.65 -6.94
N ASP A 139 -13.17 11.16 -6.50
CA ASP A 139 -13.55 12.56 -6.52
C ASP A 139 -14.00 12.99 -5.12
N PRO A 140 -13.39 14.04 -4.53
CA PRO A 140 -13.78 14.53 -3.20
C PRO A 140 -15.25 14.96 -3.10
N SER A 141 -15.90 15.30 -4.22
CA SER A 141 -17.31 15.73 -4.26
C SER A 141 -18.31 14.59 -4.22
N MET A 142 -17.86 13.31 -4.35
CA MET A 142 -18.74 12.15 -4.24
C MET A 142 -19.44 12.12 -2.90
N ALA A 143 -20.74 11.76 -2.89
CA ALA A 143 -21.45 11.52 -1.66
C ALA A 143 -20.91 10.27 -0.93
N ASP A 144 -20.99 10.24 0.40
CA ASP A 144 -20.46 9.12 1.20
C ASP A 144 -21.20 7.81 0.91
N GLU A 145 -22.48 7.90 0.55
CA GLU A 145 -23.36 6.79 0.21
C GLU A 145 -22.97 6.10 -1.11
N GLU A 146 -22.30 6.80 -2.00
CA GLU A 146 -21.79 6.26 -3.27
C GLU A 146 -20.56 5.38 -3.07
N VAL A 147 -19.86 5.53 -1.94
CA VAL A 147 -18.69 4.70 -1.58
C VAL A 147 -19.18 3.38 -1.00
N THR A 148 -19.56 2.48 -1.88
CA THR A 148 -20.06 1.13 -1.55
C THR A 148 -18.93 0.10 -1.65
N LEU A 149 -19.16 -1.12 -1.14
CA LEU A 149 -18.23 -2.25 -1.33
C LEU A 149 -18.00 -2.50 -2.82
N LYS A 150 -19.07 -2.53 -3.63
CA LYS A 150 -18.94 -2.72 -5.09
C LYS A 150 -18.08 -1.64 -5.72
N TYR A 151 -18.31 -0.37 -5.38
CA TYR A 151 -17.48 0.74 -5.86
C TYR A 151 -15.99 0.53 -5.51
N CYS A 152 -15.68 0.14 -4.28
CA CYS A 152 -14.30 -0.12 -3.86
C CYS A 152 -13.67 -1.26 -4.67
N MET A 153 -14.40 -2.36 -4.86
CA MET A 153 -13.92 -3.49 -5.65
C MET A 153 -13.70 -3.13 -7.12
N ASP A 154 -14.65 -2.45 -7.74
CA ASP A 154 -14.58 -2.06 -9.16
C ASP A 154 -13.43 -1.08 -9.46
N THR A 155 -13.08 -0.21 -8.51
CA THR A 155 -12.11 0.87 -8.75
C THR A 155 -10.70 0.60 -8.22
N MET A 156 -10.54 -0.38 -7.31
CA MET A 156 -9.26 -0.61 -6.61
C MET A 156 -8.66 -1.98 -6.89
N ILE A 157 -9.40 -2.90 -7.54
CA ILE A 157 -8.88 -4.20 -7.93
C ILE A 157 -8.55 -4.17 -9.43
N ILE A 158 -7.34 -4.59 -9.76
CA ILE A 158 -6.93 -4.90 -11.13
C ILE A 158 -7.19 -6.38 -11.34
N SER A 159 -8.08 -6.75 -12.27
CA SER A 159 -8.46 -8.16 -12.41
C SER A 159 -8.78 -8.55 -13.85
N GLY A 160 -8.69 -9.85 -14.13
CA GLY A 160 -9.03 -10.43 -15.42
C GLY A 160 -7.97 -11.39 -15.96
N SER A 161 -8.04 -11.64 -17.25
CA SER A 161 -7.03 -12.39 -17.99
C SER A 161 -5.66 -11.70 -17.96
N PRO A 162 -4.55 -12.40 -18.26
CA PRO A 162 -3.23 -11.77 -18.31
C PRO A 162 -3.19 -10.53 -19.22
N LYS A 163 -3.92 -10.58 -20.35
CA LYS A 163 -3.99 -9.42 -21.25
C LYS A 163 -4.74 -8.26 -20.62
N SER A 164 -5.91 -8.49 -20.06
CA SER A 164 -6.72 -7.44 -19.41
C SER A 164 -6.00 -6.80 -18.23
N VAL A 165 -5.31 -7.61 -17.44
CA VAL A 165 -4.50 -7.11 -16.31
C VAL A 165 -3.31 -6.28 -16.80
N LEU A 166 -2.63 -6.72 -17.86
CA LEU A 166 -1.54 -5.95 -18.48
C LEU A 166 -2.03 -4.59 -18.98
N ASP A 167 -3.16 -4.56 -19.70
CA ASP A 167 -3.75 -3.33 -20.22
C ASP A 167 -4.10 -2.35 -19.09
N GLN A 168 -4.67 -2.85 -17.97
CA GLN A 168 -4.96 -2.05 -16.77
C GLN A 168 -3.69 -1.53 -16.09
N LEU A 169 -2.63 -2.33 -16.02
CA LEU A 169 -1.34 -1.91 -15.46
C LEU A 169 -0.66 -0.84 -16.32
N VAL A 170 -0.71 -0.98 -17.65
CA VAL A 170 -0.20 0.04 -18.57
C VAL A 170 -0.98 1.34 -18.40
N ALA A 171 -2.32 1.28 -18.36
CA ALA A 171 -3.16 2.45 -18.12
C ALA A 171 -2.86 3.13 -16.77
N LEU A 172 -2.58 2.33 -15.72
CA LEU A 172 -2.16 2.87 -14.42
C LEU A 172 -0.83 3.60 -14.52
N VAL A 173 0.17 3.02 -15.19
CA VAL A 173 1.50 3.66 -15.39
C VAL A 173 1.35 4.98 -16.14
N ASP A 174 0.57 5.00 -17.21
CA ASP A 174 0.30 6.21 -18.01
C ASP A 174 -0.40 7.28 -17.17
N TYR A 175 -1.42 6.89 -16.41
CA TYR A 175 -2.15 7.79 -15.50
C TYR A 175 -1.25 8.41 -14.43
N LEU A 176 -0.31 7.63 -13.89
CA LEU A 176 0.67 8.07 -12.90
C LEU A 176 1.80 8.94 -13.49
N GLY A 177 1.79 9.16 -14.81
CA GLY A 177 2.76 9.98 -15.52
C GLY A 177 4.10 9.31 -15.73
N GLY A 178 4.13 7.98 -15.83
CA GLY A 178 5.30 7.16 -16.12
C GLY A 178 5.58 6.07 -15.08
N PRO A 179 6.66 5.29 -15.28
CA PRO A 179 6.95 4.11 -14.47
C PRO A 179 7.24 4.47 -13.00
N PHE A 180 7.05 3.49 -12.14
CA PHE A 180 7.44 3.49 -10.73
C PHE A 180 8.37 2.30 -10.46
N GLY A 181 9.10 2.32 -9.33
CA GLY A 181 10.17 1.35 -9.08
C GLY A 181 9.68 -0.07 -8.81
N THR A 182 8.55 -0.24 -8.14
CA THR A 182 8.05 -1.58 -7.77
C THR A 182 6.54 -1.61 -7.68
N LEU A 183 5.93 -2.60 -8.34
CA LEU A 183 4.54 -2.99 -8.12
C LEU A 183 4.48 -3.96 -6.94
N LEU A 184 3.68 -3.65 -5.94
CA LEU A 184 3.42 -4.53 -4.81
C LEU A 184 2.01 -5.11 -4.95
N GLN A 185 1.91 -6.42 -5.07
CA GLN A 185 0.61 -7.10 -5.07
C GLN A 185 0.08 -7.22 -3.65
N GLY A 186 -1.12 -6.69 -3.41
CA GLY A 186 -1.88 -6.92 -2.19
C GLY A 186 -2.53 -8.29 -2.23
N PHE A 187 -1.87 -9.28 -1.66
CA PHE A 187 -2.26 -10.68 -1.70
C PHE A 187 -3.31 -11.03 -0.63
N LYS A 188 -4.30 -11.87 -0.98
CA LYS A 188 -5.44 -12.25 -0.13
C LYS A 188 -5.83 -13.71 -0.38
N GLU A 189 -5.13 -14.64 0.25
CA GLU A 189 -5.13 -16.06 -0.08
C GLU A 189 -6.03 -16.95 0.79
N TRP A 190 -6.73 -16.38 1.77
CA TRP A 190 -7.33 -17.19 2.85
C TRP A 190 -8.61 -17.94 2.49
N ASP A 191 -9.26 -17.65 1.37
CA ASP A 191 -10.45 -18.35 0.88
C ASP A 191 -10.14 -19.40 -0.19
N ASP A 192 -9.32 -19.05 -1.19
CA ASP A 192 -8.88 -19.97 -2.26
C ASP A 192 -7.36 -19.84 -2.52
N PRO A 193 -6.52 -20.52 -1.74
CA PRO A 193 -5.07 -20.47 -1.92
C PRO A 193 -4.61 -20.92 -3.31
N ALA A 194 -5.34 -21.86 -3.96
CA ALA A 194 -4.94 -22.37 -5.26
C ALA A 194 -5.15 -21.32 -6.36
N LEU A 195 -6.28 -20.62 -6.35
CA LEU A 195 -6.56 -19.51 -7.25
C LEU A 195 -5.53 -18.40 -7.09
N HIS A 196 -5.24 -18.00 -5.87
CA HIS A 196 -4.30 -16.92 -5.61
C HIS A 196 -2.85 -17.28 -5.98
N GLN A 197 -2.43 -18.52 -5.76
CA GLN A 197 -1.13 -18.99 -6.25
C GLN A 197 -1.05 -19.02 -7.78
N LYS A 198 -2.15 -19.42 -8.46
CA LYS A 198 -2.25 -19.35 -9.92
C LYS A 198 -2.14 -17.90 -10.40
N SER A 199 -2.89 -16.98 -9.77
CA SER A 199 -2.84 -15.54 -10.07
C SER A 199 -1.42 -14.98 -9.97
N MET A 200 -0.66 -15.34 -8.93
CA MET A 200 0.74 -14.93 -8.80
C MET A 200 1.63 -15.44 -9.94
N ARG A 201 1.43 -16.70 -10.37
CA ARG A 201 2.21 -17.26 -11.49
C ARG A 201 1.88 -16.63 -12.82
N LEU A 202 0.61 -16.23 -13.03
CA LEU A 202 0.17 -15.57 -14.26
C LEU A 202 0.61 -14.10 -14.31
N LEU A 203 0.84 -13.47 -13.15
CA LEU A 203 1.34 -12.09 -13.04
C LEU A 203 2.85 -11.99 -13.26
N ALA A 204 3.61 -13.04 -12.95
CA ALA A 204 5.07 -13.08 -13.05
C ALA A 204 5.56 -13.25 -14.49
#